data_cb71577164b7e6b6a36ffcaab7477f08
#
_entry.id   cb71577164b7e6b6a36ffcaab7477f08
#
_cell.length_a   1.000
_cell.length_b   1.000
_cell.length_c   1.000
_cell.angle_alpha   90.00
_cell.angle_beta   90.00
_cell.angle_gamma   90.00
#
_symmetry.space_group_name_H-M   'P 1'
#
loop_
_entity.id
_entity.type
_entity.pdbx_description
1 polymer ?
#
loop_
_entity_poly.entity_id
_entity_poly.type
_entity_poly.pdbx_seq_one_letter_code
_entity_poly.pdbx_strand_id
1 'polypeptide(L)' 'MTTHFITAEIDLQESPLALQQAVEAELQKRGEPLRWAVTEVNLDDQKAVVEAIVTTSEGQQIRANG' A
#
# COMPACT_ATOMS: atom_id res chain seq x y z
N MET A 1 5.84 16.38 -5.89
CA MET A 1 5.39 15.32 -4.97
C MET A 1 3.90 15.43 -4.75
N THR A 2 3.19 14.37 -4.92
CA THR A 2 1.75 14.37 -4.78
C THR A 2 1.35 13.30 -3.77
N THR A 3 0.44 13.63 -2.88
CA THR A 3 -0.03 12.73 -1.84
C THR A 3 -1.39 12.18 -2.23
N HIS A 4 -1.55 10.86 -2.09
CA HIS A 4 -2.79 10.18 -2.44
C HIS A 4 -3.28 9.35 -1.27
N PHE A 5 -4.59 9.31 -1.09
CA PHE A 5 -5.22 8.40 -0.15
C PHE A 5 -5.78 7.24 -0.95
N ILE A 6 -5.35 6.02 -0.63
CA ILE A 6 -5.75 4.84 -1.38
C ILE A 6 -6.26 3.75 -0.45
N THR A 7 -7.03 2.84 -1.02
CA THR A 7 -7.51 1.65 -0.32
C THR A 7 -7.08 0.44 -1.13
N ALA A 8 -6.59 -0.59 -0.45
CA ALA A 8 -6.14 -1.81 -1.12
C ALA A 8 -6.62 -3.02 -0.34
N GLU A 9 -6.89 -4.11 -1.05
CA GLU A 9 -7.17 -5.39 -0.44
C GLU A 9 -5.94 -6.26 -0.54
N ILE A 10 -5.56 -6.86 0.58
CA ILE A 10 -4.35 -7.67 0.67
C ILE A 10 -4.76 -9.04 1.17
N ASP A 11 -4.23 -10.09 0.56
CA ASP A 11 -4.46 -11.44 1.05
C ASP A 11 -3.91 -11.58 2.47
N LEU A 12 -4.70 -12.23 3.33
CA LEU A 12 -4.23 -12.50 4.68
C LEU A 12 -3.04 -13.44 4.63
N GLN A 13 -2.10 -13.20 5.53
CA GLN A 13 -0.89 -13.98 5.63
C GLN A 13 -0.90 -14.76 6.94
N GLU A 14 0.05 -15.67 7.08
CA GLU A 14 0.09 -16.54 8.24
C GLU A 14 0.57 -15.84 9.49
N SER A 15 1.27 -14.73 9.36
CA SER A 15 1.79 -14.03 10.50
C SER A 15 1.62 -12.53 10.32
N PRO A 16 1.62 -11.77 11.43
CA PRO A 16 1.52 -10.31 11.32
C PRO A 16 2.68 -9.71 10.55
N LEU A 17 3.88 -10.25 10.70
CA LEU A 17 5.02 -9.72 9.96
C LEU A 17 4.88 -9.96 8.48
N ALA A 18 4.42 -11.15 8.09
CA ALA A 18 4.22 -11.44 6.67
C ALA A 18 3.15 -10.54 6.08
N LEU A 19 2.09 -10.25 6.84
CA LEU A 19 1.06 -9.34 6.36
C LEU A 19 1.62 -7.94 6.19
N GLN A 20 2.41 -7.47 7.13
CA GLN A 20 3.01 -6.15 7.02
C GLN A 20 3.87 -6.04 5.76
N GLN A 21 4.66 -7.06 5.50
CA GLN A 21 5.52 -7.06 4.32
C GLN A 21 4.70 -7.09 3.03
N ALA A 22 3.61 -7.84 3.02
CA ALA A 22 2.75 -7.90 1.85
C ALA A 22 2.09 -6.55 1.60
N VAL A 23 1.65 -5.88 2.67
CA VAL A 23 1.04 -4.55 2.54
C VAL A 23 2.05 -3.57 1.98
N GLU A 24 3.26 -3.55 2.52
CA GLU A 24 4.25 -2.60 2.06
C GLU A 24 4.63 -2.85 0.60
N ALA A 25 4.75 -4.10 0.22
CA ALA A 25 5.08 -4.42 -1.17
C ALA A 25 3.98 -3.94 -2.12
N GLU A 26 2.73 -4.10 -1.72
CA GLU A 26 1.63 -3.67 -2.56
C GLU A 26 1.56 -2.15 -2.64
N LEU A 27 1.77 -1.47 -1.53
CA LEU A 27 1.68 -0.02 -1.52
C LEU A 27 2.82 0.61 -2.32
N GLN A 28 3.98 -0.01 -2.35
CA GLN A 28 5.10 0.52 -3.12
C GLN A 28 4.81 0.52 -4.61
N LYS A 29 3.91 -0.30 -5.07
CA LYS A 29 3.50 -0.26 -6.46
C LYS A 29 2.69 0.98 -6.78
N ARG A 30 2.10 1.61 -5.76
CA ARG A 30 1.26 2.78 -5.93
C ARG A 30 1.99 4.07 -5.65
N GLY A 31 3.08 4.01 -4.91
CA GLY A 31 3.85 5.17 -4.52
C GLY A 31 4.65 4.86 -3.28
N GLU A 32 5.23 5.87 -2.67
CA GLU A 32 5.98 5.67 -1.45
C GLU A 32 5.03 5.75 -0.26
N PRO A 33 4.87 4.67 0.52
CA PRO A 33 3.91 4.69 1.62
C PRO A 33 4.43 5.56 2.76
N LEU A 34 3.58 6.47 3.23
CA LEU A 34 3.88 7.31 4.37
C LEU A 34 3.25 6.76 5.64
N ARG A 35 2.03 6.26 5.52
CA ARG A 35 1.27 5.76 6.65
C ARG A 35 0.20 4.83 6.13
N TRP A 36 -0.07 3.76 6.87
CA TRP A 36 -1.16 2.88 6.50
C TRP A 36 -1.71 2.18 7.73
N ALA A 37 -2.92 1.66 7.61
CA ALA A 37 -3.57 0.91 8.67
C ALA A 37 -4.50 -0.11 8.07
N VAL A 38 -4.63 -1.25 8.76
CA VAL A 38 -5.63 -2.24 8.40
C VAL A 38 -6.93 -1.82 9.04
N THR A 39 -7.95 -1.59 8.22
CA THR A 39 -9.23 -1.08 8.72
C THR A 39 -10.30 -2.15 8.80
N GLU A 40 -10.10 -3.28 8.13
CA GLU A 40 -11.09 -4.34 8.14
C GLU A 40 -10.41 -5.66 7.79
N VAL A 41 -10.86 -6.75 8.42
CA VAL A 41 -10.37 -8.07 8.08
C VAL A 41 -11.59 -8.94 7.76
N ASN A 42 -11.56 -9.57 6.58
CA ASN A 42 -12.62 -10.48 6.15
C ASN A 42 -12.05 -11.89 6.19
N LEU A 43 -12.45 -12.65 7.20
CA LEU A 43 -11.92 -13.99 7.37
C LEU A 43 -12.47 -14.95 6.35
N ASP A 44 -13.70 -14.74 5.90
CA ASP A 44 -14.30 -15.64 4.93
C ASP A 44 -13.57 -15.57 3.61
N ASP A 45 -13.17 -14.37 3.19
CA ASP A 45 -12.47 -14.18 1.94
C ASP A 45 -10.96 -14.18 2.12
N GLN A 46 -10.48 -14.26 3.34
CA GLN A 46 -9.04 -14.23 3.63
C GLN A 46 -8.40 -12.96 3.09
N LYS A 47 -9.05 -11.82 3.35
CA LYS A 47 -8.58 -10.53 2.86
C LYS A 47 -8.53 -9.52 3.99
N ALA A 48 -7.59 -8.58 3.87
CA ALA A 48 -7.52 -7.43 4.76
C ALA A 48 -7.67 -6.17 3.92
N VAL A 49 -8.45 -5.21 4.41
CA VAL A 49 -8.58 -3.92 3.75
C VAL A 49 -7.63 -2.96 4.43
N VAL A 50 -6.79 -2.32 3.62
CA VAL A 50 -5.77 -1.40 4.11
C VAL A 50 -6.03 -0.03 3.52
N GLU A 51 -6.03 1.00 4.37
CA GLU A 51 -6.09 2.37 3.93
C GLU A 51 -4.72 2.98 4.13
N ALA A 52 -4.27 3.73 3.14
CA ALA A 52 -2.90 4.22 3.16
C ALA A 52 -2.78 5.59 2.52
N ILE A 53 -1.74 6.30 2.94
CA ILE A 53 -1.35 7.56 2.32
C ILE A 53 0.00 7.32 1.66
N VAL A 54 0.07 7.56 0.36
CA VAL A 54 1.30 7.37 -0.39
C VAL A 54 1.62 8.65 -1.15
N THR A 55 2.89 8.81 -1.50
CA THR A 55 3.31 9.93 -2.33
C THR A 55 3.89 9.43 -3.62
N THR A 56 3.76 10.24 -4.65
CA THR A 56 4.38 9.98 -5.94
C THR A 56 5.23 11.17 -6.31
N SER A 57 6.25 10.92 -7.13
CA SER A 57 7.17 11.95 -7.58
C SER A 57 7.02 12.13 -9.07
N GLU A 58 5.85 12.52 -9.48
CA GLU A 58 5.51 12.53 -10.89
C GLU A 58 6.40 13.45 -11.70
N GLY A 59 6.76 14.56 -11.13
CA GLY A 59 7.65 15.47 -11.84
C GLY A 59 9.00 14.88 -12.09
N GLN A 60 9.49 14.09 -11.15
CA GLN A 60 10.79 13.47 -11.33
C GLN A 60 10.74 12.38 -12.37
N GLN A 61 9.63 11.69 -12.45
CA GLN A 61 9.51 10.63 -13.42
C GLN A 61 9.63 11.14 -14.83
N ILE A 62 9.17 12.32 -15.05
CA ILE A 62 9.21 12.89 -16.38
C ILE A 62 10.62 13.07 -16.83
N ARG A 63 11.49 13.42 -15.90
CA ARG A 63 12.84 13.63 -16.27
C ARG A 63 13.58 12.43 -16.54
N ALA A 64 13.08 11.44 -16.12
CA ALA A 64 13.80 10.29 -16.36
C ALA A 64 14.30 10.28 -17.70
N ASN A 65 14.34 10.88 -17.47
CA ASN A 65 14.84 10.93 -18.23
C ASN A 65 15.57 11.40 -18.24
N GLY A 66 15.24 11.61 -17.51
CA GLY A 66 15.88 11.92 -17.82
C GLY A 66 16.10 11.90 -17.83
#